data_85bcacd8a72a3dae33f40d98c447183f
#
_entry.id   85bcacd8a72a3dae33f40d98c447183f
#
_cell.length_a   1.000
_cell.length_b   1.000
_cell.length_c   1.000
_cell.angle_alpha   90.00
_cell.angle_beta   90.00
_cell.angle_gamma   90.00
#
_symmetry.space_group_name_H-M   'P 1'
#
loop_
_entity.id
_entity.type
_entity.pdbx_description
1 polymer ?
#
loop_
_entity_poly.entity_id
_entity_poly.type
_entity_poly.pdbx_seq_one_letter_code
_entity_poly.pdbx_strand_id
1 'polypeptide(L)'
;LLLGLLAPFALHDILPKFDEELTVYAYEKIWSELSELDRKIVYIISQGVNKTGDIRESLGVSPQLLNTYRKRLMERGVVDGSRHGELTLALPRFEEYINMYCEVTI
;
A
#
# COMPACT_ATOMS: atom_id res chain seq x y z
N LEU A 1 19.12 -5.68 33.38
CA LEU A 1 19.58 -6.93 33.95
C LEU A 1 18.60 -8.06 33.66
N LEU A 2 17.38 -7.91 34.11
CA LEU A 2 16.30 -8.85 33.76
C LEU A 2 16.05 -8.84 32.25
N LEU A 3 16.12 -7.68 31.64
CA LEU A 3 16.03 -7.53 30.20
C LEU A 3 17.16 -8.25 29.47
N GLY A 4 18.38 -8.23 30.04
CA GLY A 4 19.50 -8.93 29.45
C GLY A 4 19.35 -10.44 29.45
N LEU A 5 18.71 -10.98 30.48
CA LEU A 5 18.48 -12.43 30.59
C LEU A 5 17.33 -12.91 29.73
N LEU A 6 16.26 -12.11 29.61
CA LEU A 6 15.07 -12.49 28.87
C LEU A 6 15.12 -12.05 27.41
N ALA A 7 15.97 -11.09 27.06
CA ALA A 7 16.01 -10.51 25.75
C ALA A 7 16.19 -11.50 24.60
N PRO A 8 17.08 -12.52 24.67
CA PRO A 8 17.23 -13.45 23.55
C PRO A 8 15.96 -14.21 23.20
N PHE A 9 15.14 -14.52 24.20
CA PHE A 9 13.89 -15.25 23.99
C PHE A 9 12.75 -14.33 23.67
N ALA A 10 12.59 -13.25 24.43
CA ALA A 10 11.52 -12.29 24.25
C ALA A 10 11.58 -11.58 22.89
N LEU A 11 12.77 -11.24 22.43
CA LEU A 11 12.94 -10.58 21.15
C LEU A 11 12.59 -11.48 19.98
N HIS A 12 12.91 -12.77 20.05
CA HIS A 12 12.55 -13.74 19.02
C HIS A 12 11.04 -13.86 18.85
N ASP A 13 10.29 -13.82 19.96
CA ASP A 13 8.85 -14.01 19.93
C ASP A 13 8.10 -12.70 19.70
N ILE A 14 8.64 -11.57 20.18
CA ILE A 14 7.95 -10.28 20.19
C ILE A 14 8.24 -9.44 18.95
N LEU A 15 9.48 -9.45 18.44
CA LEU A 15 9.86 -8.58 17.32
C LEU A 15 9.03 -8.78 16.06
N PRO A 16 8.77 -9.99 15.56
CA PRO A 16 7.94 -10.15 14.37
C PRO A 16 6.53 -9.60 14.57
N LYS A 17 5.96 -9.81 15.74
CA LYS A 17 4.63 -9.33 16.09
C LYS A 17 4.62 -7.80 16.24
N PHE A 18 5.65 -7.25 16.86
CA PHE A 18 5.81 -5.82 17.05
C PHE A 18 5.96 -5.12 15.70
N ASP A 19 6.78 -5.67 14.79
CA ASP A 19 6.95 -5.15 13.44
C ASP A 19 5.65 -5.18 12.66
N GLU A 20 4.86 -6.23 12.81
CA GLU A 20 3.56 -6.35 12.18
C GLU A 20 2.60 -5.27 12.67
N GLU A 21 2.53 -5.06 13.98
CA GLU A 21 1.69 -4.01 14.57
C GLU A 21 2.12 -2.61 14.13
N LEU A 22 3.42 -2.34 14.09
CA LEU A 22 3.95 -1.07 13.60
C LEU A 22 3.65 -0.87 12.12
N THR A 23 3.77 -1.91 11.33
CA THR A 23 3.46 -1.86 9.90
C THR A 23 1.99 -1.56 9.68
N VAL A 24 1.11 -2.23 10.39
CA VAL A 24 -0.33 -1.98 10.30
C VAL A 24 -0.65 -0.54 10.68
N TYR A 25 -0.07 -0.06 11.77
CA TYR A 25 -0.26 1.32 12.21
C TYR A 25 0.21 2.33 11.15
N ALA A 26 1.40 2.11 10.59
CA ALA A 26 1.95 2.99 9.55
C ALA A 26 1.07 2.98 8.29
N TYR A 27 0.60 1.82 7.88
CA TYR A 27 -0.24 1.69 6.69
C TYR A 27 -1.63 2.26 6.90
N GLU A 28 -2.17 2.15 8.11
CA GLU A 28 -3.43 2.80 8.47
C GLU A 28 -3.33 4.32 8.30
N LYS A 29 -2.22 4.90 8.74
CA LYS A 29 -1.97 6.33 8.56
C LYS A 29 -1.86 6.70 7.09
N ILE A 30 -1.09 5.95 6.31
CA ILE A 30 -0.96 6.18 4.88
C ILE A 30 -2.34 6.11 4.20
N TRP A 31 -3.10 5.07 4.49
CA TRP A 31 -4.42 4.88 3.91
C TRP A 31 -5.36 6.04 4.26
N SER A 32 -5.33 6.51 5.50
CA SER A 32 -6.18 7.62 5.95
C SER A 32 -5.89 8.93 5.22
N GLU A 33 -4.68 9.12 4.74
CA GLU A 33 -4.27 10.31 4.01
C GLU A 33 -4.56 10.24 2.50
N LEU A 34 -4.93 9.07 2.00
CA LEU A 34 -5.27 8.90 0.59
C LEU A 34 -6.68 9.41 0.30
N SER A 35 -6.84 10.08 -0.85
CA SER A 35 -8.15 10.48 -1.33
C SER A 35 -8.97 9.26 -1.76
N GLU A 36 -10.26 9.45 -2.00
CA GLU A 36 -11.13 8.36 -2.45
C GLU A 36 -10.62 7.74 -3.76
N LEU A 37 -10.23 8.56 -4.73
CA LEU A 37 -9.72 8.05 -6.00
C LEU A 37 -8.35 7.39 -5.83
N ASP A 38 -7.47 7.93 -4.99
CA ASP A 38 -6.21 7.28 -4.65
C ASP A 38 -6.43 5.87 -4.14
N ARG A 39 -7.39 5.71 -3.22
CA ARG A 39 -7.73 4.41 -2.63
C ARG A 39 -8.25 3.42 -3.67
N LYS A 40 -9.07 3.91 -4.60
CA LYS A 40 -9.58 3.06 -5.69
C LYS A 40 -8.45 2.59 -6.60
N ILE A 41 -7.53 3.49 -6.95
CA ILE A 41 -6.36 3.13 -7.77
C ILE A 41 -5.51 2.07 -7.07
N VAL A 42 -5.17 2.31 -5.83
CA VAL A 42 -4.33 1.40 -5.03
C VAL A 42 -5.04 0.05 -4.83
N TYR A 43 -6.34 0.08 -4.59
CA TYR A 43 -7.13 -1.15 -4.46
C TYR A 43 -7.10 -1.99 -5.75
N ILE A 44 -7.31 -1.36 -6.90
CA ILE A 44 -7.29 -2.06 -8.18
C ILE A 44 -5.93 -2.70 -8.43
N ILE A 45 -4.85 -1.99 -8.13
CA ILE A 45 -3.50 -2.54 -8.22
C ILE A 45 -3.34 -3.73 -7.27
N SER A 46 -3.88 -3.64 -6.06
CA SER A 46 -3.81 -4.73 -5.08
C SER A 46 -4.52 -6.00 -5.54
N GLN A 47 -5.47 -5.87 -6.46
CA GLN A 47 -6.19 -7.01 -7.05
C GLN A 47 -5.46 -7.59 -8.27
N GLY A 48 -4.26 -7.13 -8.55
CA GLY A 48 -3.44 -7.68 -9.63
C GLY A 48 -3.54 -6.95 -10.95
N VAL A 49 -4.25 -5.83 -11.01
CA VAL A 49 -4.37 -5.03 -12.23
C VAL A 49 -3.27 -3.97 -12.22
N ASN A 50 -2.28 -4.15 -13.08
CA ASN A 50 -1.07 -3.32 -13.09
C ASN A 50 -0.91 -2.43 -14.30
N LYS A 51 -1.55 -2.75 -15.41
CA LYS A 51 -1.47 -1.93 -16.63
C LYS A 51 -2.28 -0.66 -16.46
N THR A 52 -1.66 0.48 -16.74
CA THR A 52 -2.32 1.80 -16.57
C THR A 52 -3.59 1.92 -17.40
N GLY A 53 -3.61 1.34 -18.60
CA GLY A 53 -4.81 1.32 -19.43
C GLY A 53 -5.96 0.56 -18.79
N ASP A 54 -5.67 -0.56 -18.17
CA ASP A 54 -6.68 -1.38 -17.49
C ASP A 54 -7.19 -0.71 -16.22
N ILE A 55 -6.30 -0.09 -15.46
CA ILE A 55 -6.67 0.70 -14.28
C ILE A 55 -7.61 1.83 -14.67
N ARG A 56 -7.25 2.55 -15.71
CA ARG A 56 -8.03 3.67 -16.22
C ARG A 56 -9.42 3.22 -16.70
N GLU A 57 -9.47 2.12 -17.42
CA GLU A 57 -10.73 1.56 -17.91
C GLU A 57 -11.62 1.14 -16.75
N SER A 58 -11.06 0.51 -15.75
CA SER A 58 -11.80 0.08 -14.55
C SER A 58 -12.41 1.25 -13.80
N LEU A 59 -11.75 2.41 -13.80
CA LEU A 59 -12.20 3.59 -13.07
C LEU A 59 -12.98 4.59 -13.94
N GLY A 60 -12.93 4.45 -15.26
CA GLY A 60 -13.58 5.38 -16.16
C GLY A 60 -12.97 6.77 -16.12
N VAL A 61 -11.67 6.89 -15.88
CA VAL A 61 -10.97 8.17 -15.78
C VAL A 61 -10.13 8.43 -17.04
N SER A 62 -9.84 9.71 -17.28
CA SER A 62 -9.00 10.12 -18.40
C SER A 62 -7.54 9.76 -18.16
N PRO A 63 -6.72 9.66 -19.23
CA PRO A 63 -5.28 9.47 -19.08
C PRO A 63 -4.61 10.58 -18.30
N GLN A 64 -5.05 11.81 -18.48
CA GLN A 64 -4.50 12.98 -17.79
C GLN A 64 -4.78 12.91 -16.29
N LEU A 65 -5.99 12.53 -15.91
CA LEU A 65 -6.36 12.42 -14.51
C LEU A 65 -5.57 11.30 -13.83
N LEU A 66 -5.49 10.13 -14.45
CA LEU A 66 -4.70 9.04 -13.89
C LEU A 66 -3.24 9.43 -13.73
N ASN A 67 -2.67 10.13 -14.73
CA ASN A 67 -1.28 10.57 -14.66
C ASN A 67 -1.02 11.52 -13.49
N THR A 68 -1.96 12.41 -13.20
CA THR A 68 -1.86 13.31 -12.03
C THR A 68 -1.82 12.54 -10.73
N TYR A 69 -2.73 11.57 -10.56
CA TYR A 69 -2.78 10.74 -9.36
C TYR A 69 -1.56 9.82 -9.25
N ARG A 70 -1.13 9.25 -10.38
CA ARG A 70 0.08 8.43 -10.46
C ARG A 70 1.30 9.18 -9.91
N LYS A 71 1.49 10.41 -10.35
CA LYS A 71 2.59 11.24 -9.89
C LYS A 71 2.58 11.42 -8.37
N ARG A 72 1.42 11.76 -7.82
CA ARG A 72 1.28 11.96 -6.38
C ARG A 72 1.56 10.69 -5.59
N LEU A 73 1.02 9.57 -6.05
CA LEU A 73 1.22 8.28 -5.38
C LEU A 73 2.67 7.83 -5.47
N MET A 74 3.35 8.11 -6.58
CA MET A 74 4.80 7.85 -6.70
C MET A 74 5.61 8.74 -5.76
N GLU A 75 5.29 10.01 -5.67
CA GLU A 75 5.97 10.95 -4.77
C GLU A 75 5.82 10.54 -3.31
N ARG A 76 4.68 9.98 -2.94
CA ARG A 76 4.43 9.45 -1.60
C ARG A 76 5.05 8.09 -1.35
N GLY A 77 5.62 7.45 -2.37
CA GLY A 77 6.21 6.13 -2.24
C GLY A 77 5.22 4.99 -2.12
N VAL A 78 3.96 5.21 -2.49
CA VAL A 78 2.90 4.20 -2.39
C VAL A 78 2.91 3.28 -3.60
N VAL A 79 3.19 3.81 -4.78
CA VAL A 79 3.25 3.03 -6.02
C VAL A 79 4.60 3.20 -6.71
N ASP A 80 4.96 2.20 -7.47
CA ASP A 80 6.13 2.18 -8.34
C ASP A 80 5.65 2.24 -9.79
N GLY A 81 6.02 3.32 -10.49
CA GLY A 81 5.73 3.51 -11.90
C GLY A 81 6.96 3.49 -12.78
N SER A 82 8.05 2.84 -12.33
CA SER A 82 9.31 2.79 -13.07
C SER A 82 9.21 2.04 -14.38
N ARG A 83 8.28 1.10 -14.51
CA ARG A 83 8.03 0.40 -15.77
C ARG A 83 7.01 1.16 -16.59
N HIS A 84 7.30 1.36 -17.87
CA HIS A 84 6.39 2.07 -18.77
C HIS A 84 5.05 1.35 -18.87
N GLY A 85 3.97 2.11 -18.68
CA GLY A 85 2.61 1.59 -18.80
C GLY A 85 2.15 0.69 -17.66
N GLU A 86 2.92 0.60 -16.57
CA GLU A 86 2.58 -0.24 -15.43
C GLU A 86 2.67 0.53 -14.12
N LEU A 87 1.81 0.14 -13.17
CA LEU A 87 1.85 0.60 -11.79
C LEU A 87 1.79 -0.60 -10.87
N THR A 88 2.69 -0.65 -9.90
CA THR A 88 2.70 -1.68 -8.86
C THR A 88 2.74 -1.00 -7.49
N LEU A 89 2.37 -1.74 -6.45
CA LEU A 89 2.48 -1.24 -5.09
C LEU A 89 3.95 -1.27 -4.68
N ALA A 90 4.44 -0.14 -4.13
CA ALA A 90 5.82 -0.01 -3.70
C ALA A 90 6.03 -0.42 -2.25
N LEU A 91 4.97 -0.37 -1.43
CA LEU A 91 5.06 -0.70 -0.01
C LEU A 91 4.98 -2.20 0.20
N PRO A 92 5.91 -2.79 0.96
CA PRO A 92 5.91 -4.24 1.19
C PRO A 92 4.62 -4.73 1.83
N ARG A 93 4.01 -5.76 1.26
CA ARG A 93 2.79 -6.41 1.77
C ARG A 93 1.60 -5.47 1.89
N PHE A 94 1.59 -4.38 1.14
CA PHE A 94 0.49 -3.42 1.20
C PHE A 94 -0.81 -4.01 0.65
N GLU A 95 -0.73 -4.88 -0.37
CA GLU A 95 -1.90 -5.59 -0.89
C GLU A 95 -2.56 -6.45 0.20
N GLU A 96 -1.76 -7.10 1.05
CA GLU A 96 -2.30 -7.88 2.17
C GLU A 96 -3.01 -6.98 3.17
N TYR A 97 -2.42 -5.83 3.48
CA TYR A 97 -3.03 -4.84 4.36
C TYR A 97 -4.37 -4.37 3.81
N ILE A 98 -4.41 -4.01 2.53
CA ILE A 98 -5.63 -3.52 1.89
C ILE A 98 -6.72 -4.58 1.94
N ASN A 99 -6.40 -5.83 1.58
CA ASN A 99 -7.37 -6.92 1.56
C ASN A 99 -7.87 -7.28 2.95
N MET A 100 -7.05 -7.11 3.97
CA MET A 100 -7.39 -7.48 5.33
C MET A 100 -8.14 -6.38 6.11
N TYR A 101 -7.78 -5.12 5.89
CA TYR A 101 -8.24 -4.03 6.74
C TYR A 101 -9.06 -2.95 6.03
N CYS A 102 -9.04 -2.91 4.70
CA CYS A 102 -9.67 -1.81 3.97
C CYS A 102 -10.92 -2.26 3.22
N GLU A 103 -11.92 -1.39 3.20
CA GLU A 103 -13.11 -1.57 2.39
C GLU A 103 -13.09 -0.53 1.28
N VAL A 104 -13.23 -0.97 0.04
CA VAL A 104 -13.25 -0.08 -1.12
C VAL A 104 -14.41 -0.46 -2.02
N THR A 105 -15.25 0.51 -2.30
CA THR A 105 -16.36 0.37 -3.25
C THR A 105 -16.00 1.09 -4.55
N ILE A 106 -16.05 0.35 -5.64
CA ILE A 106 -15.74 0.91 -6.97
C ILE A 106 -16.99 1.05 -7.81
#